data_4c9c7f1cc0238de6c286e91d2eaa8803
#
_entry.id   4c9c7f1cc0238de6c286e91d2eaa8803
#
_cell.length_a   1.000
_cell.length_b   1.000
_cell.length_c   1.000
_cell.angle_alpha   90.00
_cell.angle_beta   90.00
_cell.angle_gamma   90.00
#
_symmetry.space_group_name_H-M   'P 1'
#
loop_
_entity.id
_entity.type
_entity.pdbx_description
1 polymer ?
#
loop_
_entity_poly.entity_id
_entity_poly.type
_entity_poly.pdbx_seq_one_letter_code
_entity_poly.pdbx_strand_id
1 'polypeptide(L)'
;ISDGKRVEKVRLFIDKLGTTDQERVQNSVQRLEYNLTDALHKFTVKKQKKIAILRSNGTLEDVYLYDFLKTAREYYFIAPFTLDSVATNAEKTLKDLEKFDLLLVAKPTSPFSDEQKQVIDQYIMNGGRVLWLIDQVNVSLEDMYKTGGVTMAMPLDLNLTDMFFQYGFRLNYTLINDLYFSEIVVATGDGSQSRYMNIPWVYNPMVLSSNNHLINSNLDAVRLQFANGIDTLKNGVKKTVLLSSSPFSKADGTPREINLRIDPKAMNKELYKKGNIPLAVLLEGEFKSMYKDRVRPLELKENATLSRPTKMIVVSDGDIIKNDFDSQHKMPLELGFDRWTSKYYDNKAFLQNAMNYLLDDTEFLTLRNKKVQLAFLDKEKVAESVRAWQIKVFLYPLLALVIVMLLSGYFYRRKNIKKV
;
A
#
# COMPACT_ATOMS: atom_id res chain seq x y z
N ILE A 1 15.96 5.34 -20.44
CA ILE A 1 15.36 6.31 -21.38
C ILE A 1 15.94 7.69 -21.08
N SER A 2 16.19 8.50 -22.10
CA SER A 2 16.73 9.84 -21.93
C SER A 2 16.03 10.82 -22.87
N ASP A 3 15.79 12.06 -22.40
CA ASP A 3 15.33 13.19 -23.20
C ASP A 3 16.51 14.11 -23.65
N GLY A 4 17.75 13.67 -23.44
CA GLY A 4 18.97 14.44 -23.70
C GLY A 4 19.41 15.36 -22.54
N LYS A 5 18.53 15.62 -21.56
CA LYS A 5 18.82 16.43 -20.35
C LYS A 5 18.76 15.60 -19.07
N ARG A 6 17.84 14.63 -19.05
CA ARG A 6 17.59 13.75 -17.90
C ARG A 6 17.63 12.31 -18.34
N VAL A 7 17.96 11.40 -17.42
CA VAL A 7 17.99 9.95 -17.66
C VAL A 7 17.11 9.28 -16.63
N GLU A 8 16.11 8.50 -17.10
CA GLU A 8 15.26 7.67 -16.27
C GLU A 8 15.61 6.20 -16.41
N LYS A 9 15.76 5.53 -15.27
CA LYS A 9 16.00 4.09 -15.22
C LYS A 9 14.67 3.37 -15.30
N VAL A 10 14.53 2.45 -16.25
CA VAL A 10 13.35 1.59 -16.38
C VAL A 10 13.67 0.21 -15.86
N ARG A 11 12.94 -0.25 -14.85
CA ARG A 11 13.07 -1.63 -14.36
C ARG A 11 12.30 -2.54 -15.29
N LEU A 12 13.00 -3.29 -16.13
CA LEU A 12 12.40 -4.23 -17.10
C LEU A 12 12.10 -5.59 -16.47
N PHE A 13 12.89 -6.01 -15.50
CA PHE A 13 12.75 -7.28 -14.82
C PHE A 13 12.23 -7.08 -13.40
N ILE A 14 11.16 -7.81 -13.06
CA ILE A 14 10.47 -7.70 -11.77
C ILE A 14 10.58 -9.04 -11.06
N ASP A 15 11.23 -9.01 -9.92
CA ASP A 15 11.36 -10.15 -9.02
C ASP A 15 10.40 -9.98 -7.83
N LYS A 16 9.38 -10.81 -7.76
CA LYS A 16 8.44 -10.85 -6.66
C LYS A 16 8.79 -11.98 -5.69
N LEU A 17 8.47 -11.78 -4.42
CA LEU A 17 8.69 -12.78 -3.38
C LEU A 17 7.97 -14.10 -3.71
N GLY A 18 8.70 -15.23 -3.62
CA GLY A 18 8.14 -16.55 -3.78
C GLY A 18 7.72 -16.95 -5.19
N THR A 19 8.09 -16.17 -6.23
CA THR A 19 7.72 -16.47 -7.62
C THR A 19 8.73 -17.39 -8.31
N THR A 20 8.22 -18.25 -9.18
CA THR A 20 9.00 -19.05 -10.11
C THR A 20 9.58 -18.22 -11.25
N ASP A 21 10.56 -18.73 -12.00
CA ASP A 21 11.12 -18.02 -13.15
C ASP A 21 10.09 -17.69 -14.22
N GLN A 22 9.09 -18.55 -14.45
CA GLN A 22 7.99 -18.29 -15.37
C GLN A 22 7.12 -17.15 -14.90
N GLU A 23 6.78 -17.12 -13.62
CA GLU A 23 6.00 -16.03 -13.02
C GLU A 23 6.78 -14.71 -13.01
N ARG A 24 8.10 -14.73 -12.82
CA ARG A 24 8.95 -13.54 -12.96
C ARG A 24 8.86 -12.95 -14.37
N VAL A 25 8.97 -13.78 -15.40
CA VAL A 25 8.83 -13.34 -16.80
C VAL A 25 7.43 -12.79 -17.03
N GLN A 26 6.37 -13.50 -16.60
CA GLN A 26 4.99 -13.06 -16.71
C GLN A 26 4.77 -11.69 -16.05
N ASN A 27 5.24 -11.51 -14.83
CA ASN A 27 5.13 -10.26 -14.07
C ASN A 27 5.91 -9.12 -14.76
N SER A 28 7.08 -9.42 -15.31
CA SER A 28 7.91 -8.44 -16.00
C SER A 28 7.25 -7.94 -17.29
N VAL A 29 6.72 -8.86 -18.11
CA VAL A 29 6.00 -8.50 -19.33
C VAL A 29 4.71 -7.72 -19.01
N GLN A 30 3.99 -8.13 -17.98
CA GLN A 30 2.77 -7.45 -17.56
C GLN A 30 2.99 -5.99 -17.16
N ARG A 31 4.15 -5.68 -16.55
CA ARG A 31 4.49 -4.31 -16.10
C ARG A 31 5.31 -3.52 -17.12
N LEU A 32 5.72 -4.13 -18.23
CA LEU A 32 6.63 -3.49 -19.20
C LEU A 32 6.04 -2.20 -19.78
N GLU A 33 4.80 -2.26 -20.26
CA GLU A 33 4.11 -1.11 -20.85
C GLU A 33 3.96 0.02 -19.82
N TYR A 34 3.56 -0.31 -18.58
CA TYR A 34 3.47 0.65 -17.51
C TYR A 34 4.82 1.31 -17.20
N ASN A 35 5.88 0.51 -16.99
CA ASN A 35 7.20 1.03 -16.63
C ASN A 35 7.81 1.93 -17.72
N LEU A 36 7.59 1.58 -18.99
CA LEU A 36 8.03 2.42 -20.12
C LEU A 36 7.22 3.72 -20.21
N THR A 37 5.89 3.63 -20.10
CA THR A 37 5.01 4.80 -20.15
C THR A 37 5.25 5.74 -18.98
N ASP A 38 5.45 5.19 -17.77
CA ASP A 38 5.79 5.95 -16.57
C ASP A 38 7.09 6.75 -16.76
N ALA A 39 8.14 6.10 -17.26
CA ALA A 39 9.40 6.77 -17.53
C ALA A 39 9.30 7.88 -18.59
N LEU A 40 8.48 7.69 -19.62
CA LEU A 40 8.20 8.72 -20.62
C LEU A 40 7.38 9.87 -20.02
N HIS A 41 6.38 9.55 -19.20
CA HIS A 41 5.53 10.55 -18.55
C HIS A 41 6.33 11.47 -17.62
N LYS A 42 7.32 10.94 -16.89
CA LYS A 42 8.20 11.76 -16.04
C LYS A 42 8.91 12.89 -16.79
N PHE A 43 9.18 12.73 -18.09
CA PHE A 43 9.76 13.80 -18.90
C PHE A 43 8.75 14.86 -19.34
N THR A 44 7.46 14.48 -19.47
CA THR A 44 6.42 15.33 -20.07
C THR A 44 5.44 15.91 -19.05
N VAL A 45 5.38 15.35 -17.83
CA VAL A 45 4.41 15.77 -16.81
C VAL A 45 4.55 17.24 -16.45
N LYS A 46 3.46 17.97 -16.55
CA LYS A 46 3.31 19.32 -15.97
C LYS A 46 2.71 19.16 -14.59
N LYS A 47 3.50 19.39 -13.55
CA LYS A 47 3.04 19.30 -12.16
C LYS A 47 1.94 20.34 -11.92
N GLN A 48 0.73 19.91 -11.71
CA GLN A 48 -0.41 20.78 -11.44
C GLN A 48 -0.89 20.62 -9.99
N LYS A 49 -0.86 19.40 -9.48
CA LYS A 49 -1.34 19.06 -8.14
C LYS A 49 -0.30 19.32 -7.06
N LYS A 50 -0.79 19.79 -5.89
CA LYS A 50 0.03 20.18 -4.75
C LYS A 50 -0.29 19.31 -3.54
N ILE A 51 0.75 18.83 -2.87
CA ILE A 51 0.66 17.98 -1.68
C ILE A 51 1.27 18.71 -0.49
N ALA A 52 0.50 18.87 0.58
CA ALA A 52 0.97 19.33 1.86
C ALA A 52 1.46 18.14 2.69
N ILE A 53 2.67 18.21 3.22
CA ILE A 53 3.19 17.26 4.19
C ILE A 53 3.11 17.89 5.57
N LEU A 54 2.28 17.33 6.44
CA LEU A 54 2.15 17.85 7.81
C LEU A 54 3.48 17.72 8.57
N ARG A 55 3.91 18.81 9.22
CA ARG A 55 5.15 18.90 10.02
C ARG A 55 4.91 19.28 11.49
N SER A 56 3.67 19.44 11.89
CA SER A 56 3.27 19.57 13.29
C SER A 56 2.87 18.22 13.89
N ASN A 57 2.53 18.22 15.18
CA ASN A 57 2.01 17.04 15.90
C ASN A 57 2.97 15.83 15.93
N GLY A 58 4.28 16.08 15.89
CA GLY A 58 5.30 15.02 16.01
C GLY A 58 5.31 14.02 14.84
N THR A 59 4.96 14.47 13.62
CA THR A 59 5.03 13.64 12.41
C THR A 59 6.46 13.23 12.06
N LEU A 60 6.62 12.19 11.25
CA LEU A 60 7.93 11.66 10.83
C LEU A 60 8.81 12.73 10.19
N GLU A 61 10.10 12.70 10.50
CA GLU A 61 11.11 13.56 9.90
C GLU A 61 11.35 13.24 8.42
N ASP A 62 11.86 14.21 7.66
CA ASP A 62 12.09 14.11 6.21
C ASP A 62 12.99 12.94 5.80
N VAL A 63 13.97 12.58 6.64
CA VAL A 63 14.89 11.48 6.37
C VAL A 63 14.17 10.13 6.24
N TYR A 64 13.12 9.92 7.03
CA TYR A 64 12.31 8.69 6.99
C TYR A 64 11.29 8.68 5.85
N LEU A 65 10.98 9.82 5.28
CA LEU A 65 10.07 9.98 4.14
C LEU A 65 10.80 10.16 2.81
N TYR A 66 12.13 10.19 2.83
CA TYR A 66 12.96 10.67 1.72
C TYR A 66 12.66 9.96 0.40
N ASP A 67 12.65 8.63 0.39
CA ASP A 67 12.48 7.87 -0.86
C ASP A 67 11.08 8.04 -1.44
N PHE A 68 10.05 8.04 -0.59
CA PHE A 68 8.68 8.32 -1.03
C PHE A 68 8.54 9.73 -1.59
N LEU A 69 9.02 10.74 -0.86
CA LEU A 69 8.95 12.14 -1.28
C LEU A 69 9.75 12.41 -2.55
N LYS A 70 10.93 11.79 -2.69
CA LYS A 70 11.74 11.88 -3.91
C LYS A 70 10.94 11.41 -5.12
N THR A 71 10.28 10.28 -5.03
CA THR A 71 9.48 9.73 -6.12
C THR A 71 8.22 10.56 -6.37
N ALA A 72 7.51 10.98 -5.32
CA ALA A 72 6.30 11.79 -5.47
C ALA A 72 6.60 13.18 -6.07
N ARG A 73 7.78 13.76 -5.80
CA ARG A 73 8.23 15.02 -6.40
C ARG A 73 8.45 14.95 -7.92
N GLU A 74 8.56 13.77 -8.50
CA GLU A 74 8.64 13.62 -9.96
C GLU A 74 7.33 14.05 -10.63
N TYR A 75 6.17 13.85 -9.97
CA TYR A 75 4.83 14.09 -10.51
C TYR A 75 4.12 15.30 -9.91
N TYR A 76 4.39 15.64 -8.64
CA TYR A 76 3.62 16.60 -7.86
C TYR A 76 4.49 17.70 -7.25
N PHE A 77 3.89 18.85 -6.96
CA PHE A 77 4.48 19.84 -6.08
C PHE A 77 4.28 19.42 -4.63
N ILE A 78 5.35 19.30 -3.87
CA ILE A 78 5.31 18.92 -2.46
C ILE A 78 5.90 20.02 -1.62
N ALA A 79 5.17 20.46 -0.60
CA ALA A 79 5.64 21.43 0.37
C ALA A 79 5.32 21.01 1.81
N PRO A 80 6.16 21.36 2.78
CA PRO A 80 5.84 21.22 4.18
C PRO A 80 4.69 22.14 4.57
N PHE A 81 3.86 21.70 5.50
CA PHE A 81 2.78 22.48 6.07
C PHE A 81 2.73 22.27 7.58
N THR A 82 2.40 23.31 8.35
CA THR A 82 2.28 23.24 9.80
C THR A 82 0.95 23.81 10.28
N LEU A 83 0.41 23.25 11.35
CA LEU A 83 -0.77 23.74 12.05
C LEU A 83 -0.42 24.61 13.27
N ASP A 84 0.86 24.94 13.49
CA ASP A 84 1.29 25.67 14.69
C ASP A 84 0.71 27.09 14.77
N SER A 85 0.38 27.68 13.62
CA SER A 85 -0.22 29.02 13.53
C SER A 85 -1.74 29.04 13.73
N VAL A 86 -2.39 27.91 13.92
CA VAL A 86 -3.87 27.84 14.05
C VAL A 86 -4.37 28.68 15.20
N ALA A 87 -3.73 28.59 16.36
CA ALA A 87 -4.12 29.37 17.55
C ALA A 87 -4.09 30.90 17.35
N THR A 88 -3.21 31.39 16.47
CA THR A 88 -3.06 32.83 16.21
C THR A 88 -3.78 33.33 14.98
N ASN A 89 -3.91 32.50 13.95
CA ASN A 89 -4.54 32.88 12.68
C ASN A 89 -5.12 31.66 11.94
N ALA A 90 -6.18 31.12 12.47
CA ALA A 90 -6.86 29.94 11.93
C ALA A 90 -7.37 30.13 10.49
N GLU A 91 -7.94 31.31 10.20
CA GLU A 91 -8.49 31.63 8.88
C GLU A 91 -7.40 31.62 7.78
N LYS A 92 -6.24 32.19 8.08
CA LYS A 92 -5.11 32.17 7.17
C LYS A 92 -4.57 30.76 7.00
N THR A 93 -4.44 30.02 8.09
CA THR A 93 -3.94 28.62 8.07
C THR A 93 -4.85 27.74 7.22
N LEU A 94 -6.17 27.88 7.35
CA LEU A 94 -7.14 27.17 6.50
C LEU A 94 -6.96 27.55 5.02
N LYS A 95 -6.93 28.83 4.70
CA LYS A 95 -6.72 29.31 3.31
C LYS A 95 -5.40 28.84 2.70
N ASP A 96 -4.34 28.77 3.51
CA ASP A 96 -3.06 28.27 3.05
C ASP A 96 -3.09 26.75 2.81
N LEU A 97 -3.82 25.99 3.64
CA LEU A 97 -4.03 24.56 3.44
C LEU A 97 -4.90 24.26 2.21
N GLU A 98 -5.91 25.07 1.93
CA GLU A 98 -6.79 24.93 0.74
C GLU A 98 -6.06 25.11 -0.60
N LYS A 99 -4.85 25.65 -0.60
CA LYS A 99 -3.99 25.71 -1.80
C LYS A 99 -3.42 24.36 -2.21
N PHE A 100 -3.56 23.35 -1.36
CA PHE A 100 -3.10 21.98 -1.59
C PHE A 100 -4.28 21.07 -1.91
N ASP A 101 -4.07 20.15 -2.84
CA ASP A 101 -5.05 19.15 -3.27
C ASP A 101 -5.10 17.94 -2.34
N LEU A 102 -4.01 17.68 -1.61
CA LEU A 102 -3.85 16.54 -0.70
C LEU A 102 -3.06 16.96 0.54
N LEU A 103 -3.54 16.56 1.71
CA LEU A 103 -2.80 16.59 2.97
C LEU A 103 -2.30 15.17 3.30
N LEU A 104 -1.00 15.01 3.48
CA LEU A 104 -0.39 13.78 4.00
C LEU A 104 -0.06 13.97 5.48
N VAL A 105 -0.63 13.11 6.32
CA VAL A 105 -0.38 13.03 7.77
C VAL A 105 0.36 11.71 8.02
N ALA A 106 1.67 11.79 8.29
CA ALA A 106 2.55 10.64 8.42
C ALA A 106 3.01 10.43 9.87
N LYS A 107 2.42 9.45 10.55
CA LYS A 107 2.77 9.00 11.89
C LYS A 107 2.87 10.16 12.91
N PRO A 108 1.77 10.90 13.18
CA PRO A 108 1.76 11.86 14.27
C PRO A 108 1.92 11.14 15.60
N THR A 109 2.65 11.77 16.53
CA THR A 109 2.91 11.22 17.88
C THR A 109 2.40 12.13 18.98
N SER A 110 1.93 13.33 18.64
CA SER A 110 1.38 14.29 19.60
C SER A 110 -0.08 14.61 19.26
N PRO A 111 -0.94 14.83 20.27
CA PRO A 111 -2.36 15.07 20.06
C PRO A 111 -2.61 16.36 19.25
N PHE A 112 -3.69 16.34 18.48
CA PHE A 112 -4.20 17.51 17.79
C PHE A 112 -5.07 18.35 18.74
N SER A 113 -4.90 19.68 18.72
CA SER A 113 -5.83 20.56 19.43
C SER A 113 -7.18 20.60 18.71
N ASP A 114 -8.22 21.02 19.43
CA ASP A 114 -9.56 21.12 18.83
C ASP A 114 -9.60 22.15 17.69
N GLU A 115 -8.81 23.22 17.80
CA GLU A 115 -8.65 24.23 16.74
C GLU A 115 -7.97 23.64 15.50
N GLN A 116 -6.94 22.83 15.68
CA GLN A 116 -6.26 22.12 14.59
C GLN A 116 -7.21 21.15 13.89
N LYS A 117 -8.01 20.40 14.67
CA LYS A 117 -9.04 19.51 14.12
C LYS A 117 -10.07 20.28 13.31
N GLN A 118 -10.50 21.47 13.77
CA GLN A 118 -11.49 22.27 13.04
C GLN A 118 -10.92 22.76 11.70
N VAL A 119 -9.67 23.18 11.63
CA VAL A 119 -9.01 23.57 10.36
C VAL A 119 -8.94 22.39 9.38
N ILE A 120 -8.55 21.20 9.85
CA ILE A 120 -8.52 20.01 9.01
C ILE A 120 -9.95 19.61 8.58
N ASP A 121 -10.93 19.65 9.49
CA ASP A 121 -12.33 19.36 9.19
C ASP A 121 -12.84 20.29 8.06
N GLN A 122 -12.63 21.60 8.18
CA GLN A 122 -13.08 22.55 7.17
C GLN A 122 -12.32 22.39 5.83
N TYR A 123 -11.05 22.05 5.86
CA TYR A 123 -10.31 21.67 4.65
C TYR A 123 -10.99 20.49 3.94
N ILE A 124 -11.39 19.45 4.68
CA ILE A 124 -12.11 18.30 4.14
C ILE A 124 -13.51 18.72 3.66
N MET A 125 -14.23 19.56 4.41
CA MET A 125 -15.54 20.08 4.02
C MET A 125 -15.48 20.84 2.69
N ASN A 126 -14.39 21.56 2.43
CA ASN A 126 -14.16 22.29 1.18
C ASN A 126 -13.65 21.42 0.02
N GLY A 127 -13.62 20.09 0.21
CA GLY A 127 -13.23 19.12 -0.81
C GLY A 127 -11.78 18.68 -0.76
N GLY A 128 -11.04 19.09 0.27
CA GLY A 128 -9.67 18.65 0.53
C GLY A 128 -9.59 17.14 0.75
N ARG A 129 -8.50 16.53 0.30
CA ARG A 129 -8.25 15.09 0.41
C ARG A 129 -7.19 14.83 1.45
N VAL A 130 -7.29 13.70 2.16
CA VAL A 130 -6.32 13.39 3.22
C VAL A 130 -5.86 11.94 3.10
N LEU A 131 -4.56 11.74 3.22
CA LEU A 131 -3.93 10.44 3.43
C LEU A 131 -3.44 10.37 4.87
N TRP A 132 -4.14 9.57 5.67
CA TRP A 132 -3.84 9.35 7.08
C TRP A 132 -3.01 8.08 7.25
N LEU A 133 -1.81 8.19 7.82
CA LEU A 133 -0.96 7.07 8.20
C LEU A 133 -0.77 7.17 9.72
N ILE A 134 -1.53 6.39 10.48
CA ILE A 134 -1.77 6.63 11.90
C ILE A 134 -1.47 5.38 12.73
N ASP A 135 -0.66 5.53 13.74
CA ASP A 135 -0.55 4.55 14.83
C ASP A 135 -1.49 4.96 15.97
N GLN A 136 -2.27 4.01 16.46
CA GLN A 136 -3.12 4.19 17.63
C GLN A 136 -2.49 3.58 18.91
N VAL A 137 -1.32 2.96 18.76
CA VAL A 137 -0.54 2.37 19.85
C VAL A 137 0.90 2.84 19.74
N ASN A 138 1.41 3.34 20.86
CA ASN A 138 2.81 3.74 20.98
C ASN A 138 3.68 2.52 21.28
N VAL A 139 4.41 2.05 20.28
CA VAL A 139 5.37 0.94 20.36
C VAL A 139 6.33 1.02 19.18
N SER A 140 7.60 0.69 19.37
CA SER A 140 8.59 0.61 18.31
C SER A 140 9.60 -0.51 18.53
N LEU A 141 10.14 -1.07 17.44
CA LEU A 141 11.24 -2.05 17.51
C LEU A 141 12.53 -1.41 18.05
N GLU A 142 12.78 -0.15 17.70
CA GLU A 142 13.94 0.58 18.18
C GLU A 142 13.97 0.68 19.72
N ASP A 143 12.82 0.91 20.34
CA ASP A 143 12.72 0.96 21.80
C ASP A 143 12.89 -0.43 22.40
N MET A 144 12.36 -1.47 21.79
CA MET A 144 12.57 -2.85 22.23
C MET A 144 14.05 -3.22 22.25
N TYR A 145 14.80 -2.84 21.21
CA TYR A 145 16.25 -3.11 21.17
C TYR A 145 17.02 -2.37 22.28
N LYS A 146 16.59 -1.16 22.65
CA LYS A 146 17.21 -0.38 23.75
C LYS A 146 16.87 -0.93 25.13
N THR A 147 15.72 -1.57 25.31
CA THR A 147 15.20 -2.05 26.59
C THR A 147 15.44 -3.54 26.85
N GLY A 148 16.37 -4.16 26.10
CA GLY A 148 16.69 -5.58 26.25
C GLY A 148 15.63 -6.53 25.69
N GLY A 149 14.84 -6.07 24.75
CA GLY A 149 13.87 -6.90 24.02
C GLY A 149 12.46 -6.93 24.59
N VAL A 150 12.16 -6.07 25.59
CA VAL A 150 10.83 -5.99 26.21
C VAL A 150 10.37 -4.53 26.22
N THR A 151 9.12 -4.28 25.84
CA THR A 151 8.49 -2.95 25.93
C THR A 151 7.01 -3.05 26.24
N MET A 152 6.43 -1.95 26.71
CA MET A 152 4.99 -1.82 26.89
C MET A 152 4.38 -1.11 25.69
N ALA A 153 3.49 -1.78 25.00
CA ALA A 153 2.62 -1.17 23.99
C ALA A 153 1.50 -0.42 24.68
N MET A 154 1.49 0.90 24.59
CA MET A 154 0.54 1.78 25.26
C MET A 154 -0.40 2.43 24.25
N PRO A 155 -1.69 2.64 24.58
CA PRO A 155 -2.57 3.45 23.76
C PRO A 155 -1.96 4.83 23.48
N LEU A 156 -2.07 5.30 22.24
CA LEU A 156 -1.64 6.63 21.80
C LEU A 156 -2.88 7.48 21.55
N ASP A 157 -3.13 8.46 22.39
CA ASP A 157 -4.25 9.39 22.20
C ASP A 157 -3.79 10.60 21.37
N LEU A 158 -4.25 10.63 20.14
CA LEU A 158 -4.02 11.73 19.19
C LEU A 158 -5.15 12.78 19.18
N ASN A 159 -6.17 12.62 20.01
CA ASN A 159 -7.39 13.44 20.03
C ASN A 159 -8.13 13.47 18.67
N LEU A 160 -8.07 12.35 17.89
CA LEU A 160 -8.70 12.25 16.57
C LEU A 160 -9.90 11.27 16.54
N THR A 161 -10.16 10.56 17.63
CA THR A 161 -11.16 9.49 17.70
C THR A 161 -12.56 9.98 17.36
N ASP A 162 -12.96 11.14 17.86
CA ASP A 162 -14.28 11.74 17.61
C ASP A 162 -14.44 12.20 16.15
N MET A 163 -13.38 12.76 15.55
CA MET A 163 -13.32 13.14 14.14
C MET A 163 -13.45 11.91 13.22
N PHE A 164 -12.69 10.87 13.49
CA PHE A 164 -12.72 9.64 12.70
C PHE A 164 -14.06 8.92 12.82
N PHE A 165 -14.64 8.90 14.02
CA PHE A 165 -15.98 8.33 14.25
C PHE A 165 -17.03 9.05 13.40
N GLN A 166 -17.01 10.38 13.35
CA GLN A 166 -17.93 11.18 12.53
C GLN A 166 -17.76 10.88 11.03
N TYR A 167 -16.54 10.66 10.56
CA TYR A 167 -16.25 10.31 9.17
C TYR A 167 -16.61 8.86 8.84
N GLY A 168 -16.87 8.02 9.85
CA GLY A 168 -17.41 6.69 9.67
C GLY A 168 -16.40 5.56 9.77
N PHE A 169 -15.34 5.75 10.54
CA PHE A 169 -14.41 4.70 10.92
C PHE A 169 -13.86 4.93 12.34
N ARG A 170 -13.27 3.88 12.89
CA ARG A 170 -12.61 3.91 14.19
C ARG A 170 -11.30 3.15 14.09
N LEU A 171 -10.21 3.74 14.56
CA LEU A 171 -8.95 3.06 14.83
C LEU A 171 -9.00 2.47 16.23
N ASN A 172 -8.69 1.19 16.36
CA ASN A 172 -8.75 0.49 17.63
C ASN A 172 -7.38 0.53 18.34
N TYR A 173 -7.40 0.62 19.65
CA TYR A 173 -6.21 0.51 20.50
C TYR A 173 -5.75 -0.95 20.63
N THR A 174 -5.54 -1.60 19.49
CA THR A 174 -5.15 -3.00 19.39
C THR A 174 -3.96 -3.16 18.46
N LEU A 175 -3.16 -4.19 18.69
CA LEU A 175 -2.09 -4.60 17.78
C LEU A 175 -2.52 -5.84 17.01
N ILE A 176 -2.30 -5.82 15.72
CA ILE A 176 -2.56 -6.99 14.86
C ILE A 176 -1.41 -7.97 14.96
N ASN A 177 -1.78 -9.17 15.36
CA ASN A 177 -0.90 -10.31 15.48
C ASN A 177 -1.29 -11.29 14.38
N ASP A 178 -0.41 -11.51 13.40
CA ASP A 178 -0.70 -12.23 12.17
C ASP A 178 0.32 -13.36 11.94
N LEU A 179 -0.14 -14.53 11.53
CA LEU A 179 0.73 -15.66 11.17
C LEU A 179 1.35 -15.52 9.76
N TYR A 180 0.85 -14.58 8.95
CA TYR A 180 1.50 -14.12 7.73
C TYR A 180 2.32 -12.87 8.04
N PHE A 181 3.55 -13.07 8.48
CA PHE A 181 4.44 -12.02 8.98
C PHE A 181 5.74 -11.94 8.19
N SER A 182 6.40 -10.79 8.29
CA SER A 182 7.81 -10.66 7.96
C SER A 182 8.69 -10.93 9.19
N GLU A 183 9.84 -11.54 8.96
CA GLU A 183 10.84 -11.77 10.00
C GLU A 183 11.49 -10.43 10.41
N ILE A 184 12.01 -10.40 11.64
CA ILE A 184 12.95 -9.38 12.10
C ILE A 184 14.29 -10.02 12.42
N VAL A 185 15.36 -9.23 12.42
CA VAL A 185 16.69 -9.71 12.76
C VAL A 185 17.09 -9.20 14.13
N VAL A 186 17.51 -10.11 14.99
CA VAL A 186 18.04 -9.78 16.31
C VAL A 186 19.50 -10.23 16.43
N ALA A 187 20.30 -9.44 17.13
CA ALA A 187 21.63 -9.83 17.51
C ALA A 187 21.55 -10.69 18.78
N THR A 188 22.17 -11.86 18.76
CA THR A 188 22.26 -12.77 19.91
C THR A 188 23.74 -13.01 20.24
N GLY A 189 24.09 -13.17 21.52
CA GLY A 189 25.46 -13.32 22.01
C GLY A 189 26.08 -11.99 22.45
N ASP A 190 27.26 -12.09 23.09
CA ASP A 190 27.96 -10.93 23.65
C ASP A 190 29.21 -10.56 22.84
N GLY A 191 29.39 -9.26 22.62
CA GLY A 191 30.63 -8.69 22.04
C GLY A 191 30.99 -9.27 20.67
N SER A 192 32.20 -9.79 20.55
CA SER A 192 32.75 -10.35 19.31
C SER A 192 32.09 -11.67 18.85
N GLN A 193 31.27 -12.29 19.67
CA GLN A 193 30.52 -13.51 19.35
C GLN A 193 29.06 -13.23 18.98
N SER A 194 28.69 -11.99 18.72
CA SER A 194 27.34 -11.63 18.27
C SER A 194 27.01 -12.31 16.95
N ARG A 195 25.86 -12.97 16.91
CA ARG A 195 25.30 -13.59 15.70
C ARG A 195 23.95 -12.94 15.39
N TYR A 196 23.71 -12.66 14.11
CA TYR A 196 22.41 -12.20 13.65
C TYR A 196 21.50 -13.40 13.36
N MET A 197 20.31 -13.37 13.88
CA MET A 197 19.33 -14.45 13.71
C MET A 197 17.99 -13.86 13.30
N ASN A 198 17.40 -14.44 12.26
CA ASN A 198 16.04 -14.10 11.86
C ASN A 198 15.06 -14.77 12.82
N ILE A 199 14.14 -13.98 13.34
CA ILE A 199 13.05 -14.49 14.17
C ILE A 199 11.68 -14.15 13.55
N PRO A 200 10.71 -15.07 13.60
CA PRO A 200 9.33 -14.79 13.23
C PRO A 200 8.77 -13.64 14.06
N TRP A 201 8.13 -12.65 13.42
CA TRP A 201 7.61 -11.51 14.14
C TRP A 201 6.16 -11.22 13.79
N VAL A 202 5.26 -11.75 14.58
CA VAL A 202 3.81 -11.72 14.34
C VAL A 202 3.19 -10.32 14.31
N TYR A 203 3.88 -9.30 14.81
CA TYR A 203 3.46 -7.89 14.75
C TYR A 203 3.93 -7.14 13.51
N ASN A 204 4.56 -7.85 12.55
CA ASN A 204 4.86 -7.34 11.22
C ASN A 204 4.01 -8.06 10.16
N PRO A 205 2.71 -7.81 10.09
CA PRO A 205 1.86 -8.48 9.11
C PRO A 205 2.30 -8.16 7.68
N MET A 206 2.39 -9.22 6.86
CA MET A 206 2.52 -9.12 5.41
C MET A 206 1.13 -9.22 4.80
N VAL A 207 0.68 -8.12 4.23
CA VAL A 207 -0.65 -8.02 3.66
C VAL A 207 -0.58 -8.24 2.16
N LEU A 208 -1.27 -9.27 1.70
CA LEU A 208 -1.49 -9.50 0.27
C LEU A 208 -2.76 -8.77 -0.16
N SER A 209 -2.76 -8.27 -1.39
CA SER A 209 -3.94 -7.62 -1.96
C SER A 209 -5.15 -8.57 -1.96
N SER A 210 -6.20 -8.19 -1.26
CA SER A 210 -7.42 -9.01 -1.10
C SER A 210 -8.55 -8.64 -2.05
N ASN A 211 -8.40 -7.57 -2.85
CA ASN A 211 -9.43 -7.10 -3.76
C ASN A 211 -8.86 -6.57 -5.09
N ASN A 212 -9.75 -6.40 -6.08
CA ASN A 212 -9.40 -5.89 -7.42
C ASN A 212 -9.49 -4.36 -7.50
N HIS A 213 -9.37 -3.62 -6.39
CA HIS A 213 -9.36 -2.17 -6.43
C HIS A 213 -8.12 -1.64 -7.17
N LEU A 214 -8.24 -0.54 -7.91
CA LEU A 214 -7.15 0.04 -8.70
C LEU A 214 -5.88 0.29 -7.87
N ILE A 215 -6.03 0.70 -6.61
CA ILE A 215 -4.90 0.94 -5.69
C ILE A 215 -4.13 -0.36 -5.41
N ASN A 216 -4.83 -1.48 -5.32
CA ASN A 216 -4.26 -2.78 -4.92
C ASN A 216 -3.80 -3.64 -6.09
N SER A 217 -4.11 -3.24 -7.31
CA SER A 217 -3.85 -4.10 -8.45
C SER A 217 -2.36 -4.27 -8.71
N ASN A 218 -1.96 -5.52 -8.98
CA ASN A 218 -0.57 -5.91 -9.26
C ASN A 218 0.43 -5.54 -8.15
N LEU A 219 -0.04 -5.41 -6.90
CA LEU A 219 0.85 -5.30 -5.75
C LEU A 219 1.30 -6.68 -5.29
N ASP A 220 2.51 -6.74 -4.80
CA ASP A 220 3.02 -7.82 -3.96
C ASP A 220 2.68 -7.55 -2.49
N ALA A 221 3.29 -8.28 -1.56
CA ALA A 221 3.07 -8.08 -0.15
C ALA A 221 3.43 -6.65 0.30
N VAL A 222 2.52 -6.02 1.02
CA VAL A 222 2.77 -4.78 1.76
C VAL A 222 3.12 -5.16 3.20
N ARG A 223 4.27 -4.71 3.70
CA ARG A 223 4.69 -4.94 5.07
C ARG A 223 4.18 -3.82 5.96
N LEU A 224 3.48 -4.19 7.01
CA LEU A 224 3.09 -3.28 8.08
C LEU A 224 3.86 -3.62 9.36
N GLN A 225 3.92 -2.68 10.30
CA GLN A 225 4.61 -2.84 11.57
C GLN A 225 3.76 -2.32 12.71
N PHE A 226 3.41 -3.17 13.67
CA PHE A 226 2.54 -2.85 14.80
C PHE A 226 1.18 -2.25 14.38
N ALA A 227 0.65 -2.70 13.25
CA ALA A 227 -0.61 -2.20 12.70
C ALA A 227 -1.79 -2.34 13.67
N ASN A 228 -2.74 -1.41 13.57
CA ASN A 228 -3.95 -1.39 14.41
C ASN A 228 -5.17 -1.83 13.60
N GLY A 229 -6.21 -2.33 14.25
CA GLY A 229 -7.45 -2.69 13.58
C GLY A 229 -8.30 -1.46 13.26
N ILE A 230 -8.97 -1.47 12.09
CA ILE A 230 -9.94 -0.44 11.69
C ILE A 230 -11.34 -1.03 11.70
N ASP A 231 -12.27 -0.39 12.40
CA ASP A 231 -13.70 -0.65 12.27
C ASP A 231 -14.34 0.36 11.31
N THR A 232 -15.18 -0.11 10.40
CA THR A 232 -15.97 0.75 9.52
C THR A 232 -17.39 0.92 10.07
N LEU A 233 -17.87 2.16 10.09
CA LEU A 233 -19.17 2.53 10.67
C LEU A 233 -20.16 2.89 9.58
N LYS A 234 -21.45 2.60 9.77
CA LYS A 234 -22.51 2.95 8.82
C LYS A 234 -22.87 4.44 8.96
N ASN A 235 -22.54 5.26 7.98
CA ASN A 235 -22.88 6.71 7.98
C ASN A 235 -23.16 7.30 6.59
N GLY A 236 -23.45 6.49 5.58
CA GLY A 236 -23.72 6.95 4.20
C GLY A 236 -22.47 7.17 3.33
N VAL A 237 -21.28 7.33 3.90
CA VAL A 237 -20.03 7.40 3.15
C VAL A 237 -19.67 6.00 2.66
N LYS A 238 -19.25 5.86 1.40
CA LYS A 238 -18.76 4.59 0.84
C LYS A 238 -17.41 4.24 1.44
N LYS A 239 -17.24 3.01 1.92
CA LYS A 239 -15.98 2.46 2.45
C LYS A 239 -15.54 1.28 1.62
N THR A 240 -14.27 1.27 1.24
CA THR A 240 -13.62 0.15 0.55
C THR A 240 -12.40 -0.26 1.35
N VAL A 241 -12.38 -1.49 1.85
CA VAL A 241 -11.21 -2.03 2.52
C VAL A 241 -10.12 -2.28 1.47
N LEU A 242 -8.98 -1.61 1.61
CA LEU A 242 -7.83 -1.76 0.70
C LEU A 242 -6.89 -2.86 1.17
N LEU A 243 -6.52 -2.84 2.44
CA LEU A 243 -5.65 -3.84 3.05
C LEU A 243 -6.35 -4.47 4.24
N SER A 244 -6.20 -5.76 4.42
CA SER A 244 -6.67 -6.50 5.59
C SER A 244 -5.64 -7.54 6.02
N SER A 245 -5.62 -7.84 7.31
CA SER A 245 -4.80 -8.92 7.85
C SER A 245 -5.18 -10.27 7.23
N SER A 246 -4.33 -11.27 7.41
CA SER A 246 -4.61 -12.62 6.93
C SER A 246 -5.83 -13.25 7.66
N PRO A 247 -6.42 -14.34 7.11
CA PRO A 247 -7.43 -15.11 7.83
C PRO A 247 -6.92 -15.67 9.17
N PHE A 248 -5.60 -15.81 9.31
CA PHE A 248 -4.92 -16.34 10.50
C PHE A 248 -4.32 -15.22 11.33
N SER A 249 -5.13 -14.27 11.72
CA SER A 249 -4.73 -13.14 12.55
C SER A 249 -5.69 -12.94 13.72
N LYS A 250 -5.26 -12.13 14.68
CA LYS A 250 -6.06 -11.67 15.82
C LYS A 250 -5.65 -10.25 16.20
N ALA A 251 -6.52 -9.56 16.92
CA ALA A 251 -6.23 -8.26 17.52
C ALA A 251 -5.93 -8.45 19.03
N ASP A 252 -4.78 -8.00 19.45
CA ASP A 252 -4.36 -8.00 20.84
C ASP A 252 -4.61 -6.59 21.43
N GLY A 253 -5.35 -6.51 22.55
CA GLY A 253 -5.66 -5.23 23.21
C GLY A 253 -4.44 -4.63 23.92
N THR A 254 -4.45 -3.32 24.11
CA THR A 254 -3.45 -2.56 24.87
C THR A 254 -4.06 -1.91 26.12
N PRO A 255 -3.28 -1.64 27.21
CA PRO A 255 -1.82 -1.83 27.36
C PRO A 255 -1.39 -3.29 27.35
N ARG A 256 -0.21 -3.57 26.74
CA ARG A 256 0.33 -4.93 26.67
C ARG A 256 1.86 -4.94 26.67
N GLU A 257 2.45 -5.86 27.41
CA GLU A 257 3.88 -6.17 27.28
C GLU A 257 4.14 -6.93 25.97
N ILE A 258 5.15 -6.50 25.24
CA ILE A 258 5.66 -7.15 24.04
C ILE A 258 7.10 -7.55 24.27
N ASN A 259 7.44 -8.79 23.89
CA ASN A 259 8.73 -9.38 24.13
C ASN A 259 9.27 -9.99 22.82
N LEU A 260 10.55 -9.74 22.50
CA LEU A 260 11.23 -10.34 21.33
C LEU A 260 11.42 -11.86 21.49
N ARG A 261 11.28 -12.41 22.70
CA ARG A 261 11.31 -13.85 22.91
C ARG A 261 10.06 -14.49 22.30
N ILE A 262 10.26 -15.38 21.35
CA ILE A 262 9.16 -16.11 20.71
C ILE A 262 8.65 -17.15 21.69
N ASP A 263 7.33 -17.11 21.97
CA ASP A 263 6.64 -18.23 22.57
C ASP A 263 6.09 -19.15 21.47
N PRO A 264 6.62 -20.38 21.29
CA PRO A 264 6.12 -21.30 20.27
C PRO A 264 4.61 -21.60 20.42
N LYS A 265 4.07 -21.49 21.64
CA LYS A 265 2.63 -21.66 21.91
C LYS A 265 1.79 -20.51 21.37
N ALA A 266 2.37 -19.30 21.26
CA ALA A 266 1.67 -18.15 20.70
C ALA A 266 1.37 -18.29 19.21
N MET A 267 2.07 -19.17 18.49
CA MET A 267 1.88 -19.42 17.06
C MET A 267 0.87 -20.52 16.74
N ASN A 268 0.16 -21.02 17.74
CA ASN A 268 -0.88 -22.02 17.50
C ASN A 268 -2.03 -21.41 16.67
N LYS A 269 -2.27 -21.92 15.45
CA LYS A 269 -3.32 -21.48 14.51
C LYS A 269 -4.72 -21.43 15.12
N GLU A 270 -4.99 -22.30 16.12
CA GLU A 270 -6.29 -22.33 16.81
C GLU A 270 -6.63 -21.03 17.56
N LEU A 271 -5.61 -20.22 17.89
CA LEU A 271 -5.76 -18.92 18.55
C LEU A 271 -6.02 -17.77 17.57
N TYR A 272 -5.85 -18.02 16.28
CA TYR A 272 -5.94 -17.02 15.20
C TYR A 272 -7.18 -17.27 14.33
N LYS A 273 -8.36 -17.03 14.90
CA LYS A 273 -9.65 -17.33 14.23
C LYS A 273 -10.44 -16.10 13.80
N LYS A 274 -9.97 -14.89 14.12
CA LYS A 274 -10.67 -13.61 13.86
C LYS A 274 -9.91 -12.75 12.85
N GLY A 275 -9.47 -13.35 11.77
CA GLY A 275 -8.70 -12.69 10.72
C GLY A 275 -9.52 -11.77 9.81
N ASN A 276 -8.89 -11.32 8.72
CA ASN A 276 -9.42 -10.36 7.75
C ASN A 276 -9.79 -9.00 8.37
N ILE A 277 -9.01 -8.56 9.35
CA ILE A 277 -9.20 -7.28 10.04
C ILE A 277 -8.75 -6.15 9.10
N PRO A 278 -9.59 -5.12 8.83
CA PRO A 278 -9.20 -4.00 7.99
C PRO A 278 -8.01 -3.23 8.57
N LEU A 279 -7.03 -2.91 7.71
CA LEU A 279 -5.79 -2.19 8.06
C LEU A 279 -5.59 -0.93 7.20
N ALA A 280 -6.22 -0.88 6.03
CA ALA A 280 -6.32 0.33 5.23
C ALA A 280 -7.71 0.42 4.61
N VAL A 281 -8.31 1.61 4.67
CA VAL A 281 -9.67 1.86 4.19
C VAL A 281 -9.69 3.14 3.36
N LEU A 282 -10.31 3.08 2.19
CA LEU A 282 -10.69 4.21 1.37
C LEU A 282 -12.12 4.62 1.74
N LEU A 283 -12.31 5.92 1.98
CA LEU A 283 -13.62 6.52 2.22
C LEU A 283 -13.90 7.53 1.09
N GLU A 284 -15.09 7.46 0.49
CA GLU A 284 -15.51 8.29 -0.64
C GLU A 284 -16.93 8.79 -0.47
N GLY A 285 -17.16 10.07 -0.76
CA GLY A 285 -18.49 10.66 -0.74
C GLY A 285 -18.54 12.03 -0.08
N GLU A 286 -19.69 12.37 0.47
CA GLU A 286 -19.93 13.60 1.22
C GLU A 286 -19.82 13.32 2.71
N PHE A 287 -18.92 14.01 3.38
CA PHE A 287 -18.66 13.85 4.81
C PHE A 287 -19.40 14.91 5.60
N LYS A 288 -19.95 14.51 6.74
CA LYS A 288 -20.51 15.45 7.70
C LYS A 288 -19.40 16.01 8.58
N SER A 289 -19.36 17.33 8.76
CA SER A 289 -18.43 17.97 9.68
C SER A 289 -18.56 17.40 11.08
N MET A 290 -17.44 17.23 11.77
CA MET A 290 -17.44 16.83 13.17
C MET A 290 -18.04 17.91 14.09
N TYR A 291 -18.09 19.16 13.62
CA TYR A 291 -18.67 20.30 14.31
C TYR A 291 -20.11 20.59 13.88
N LYS A 292 -20.74 19.70 13.11
CA LYS A 292 -22.17 19.75 12.89
C LYS A 292 -22.88 19.49 14.22
N ASP A 293 -23.69 20.43 14.65
CA ASP A 293 -24.44 20.36 15.89
C ASP A 293 -23.58 20.31 17.19
N ARG A 294 -22.32 20.79 17.11
CA ARG A 294 -21.41 20.91 18.24
C ARG A 294 -20.83 22.33 18.35
N VAL A 295 -20.33 22.67 19.54
CA VAL A 295 -19.59 23.92 19.77
C VAL A 295 -18.31 23.89 18.95
N ARG A 296 -18.02 24.98 18.25
CA ARG A 296 -16.82 25.17 17.46
C ARG A 296 -15.76 25.88 18.30
N PRO A 297 -14.51 25.40 18.33
CA PRO A 297 -13.43 26.05 19.05
C PRO A 297 -13.02 27.40 18.42
N LEU A 298 -13.25 27.55 17.10
CA LEU A 298 -12.91 28.77 16.36
C LEU A 298 -14.12 29.31 15.60
N GLU A 299 -14.19 30.63 15.54
CA GLU A 299 -15.11 31.34 14.63
C GLU A 299 -14.38 31.57 13.29
N LEU A 300 -14.67 30.74 12.31
CA LEU A 300 -14.21 30.91 10.93
C LEU A 300 -15.32 31.61 10.13
N LYS A 301 -14.95 32.36 9.08
CA LYS A 301 -15.89 33.08 8.21
C LYS A 301 -16.88 32.13 7.52
N GLU A 302 -16.38 31.00 7.08
CA GLU A 302 -17.15 29.93 6.45
C GLU A 302 -16.99 28.65 7.27
N ASN A 303 -18.11 28.02 7.61
CA ASN A 303 -18.14 26.77 8.35
C ASN A 303 -19.12 25.81 7.66
N ALA A 304 -18.62 25.02 6.74
CA ALA A 304 -19.40 24.02 6.06
C ALA A 304 -19.73 22.85 7.00
N THR A 305 -20.98 22.38 6.97
CA THR A 305 -21.46 21.25 7.78
C THR A 305 -21.52 19.94 7.00
N LEU A 306 -21.42 20.01 5.67
CA LEU A 306 -21.37 18.90 4.74
C LEU A 306 -20.29 19.18 3.70
N SER A 307 -19.48 18.18 3.38
CA SER A 307 -18.39 18.36 2.43
C SER A 307 -18.90 18.36 0.98
N ARG A 308 -18.11 18.99 0.11
CA ARG A 308 -18.15 18.61 -1.31
C ARG A 308 -17.72 17.14 -1.41
N PRO A 309 -18.14 16.41 -2.48
CA PRO A 309 -17.66 15.05 -2.69
C PRO A 309 -16.13 14.99 -2.64
N THR A 310 -15.59 14.23 -1.73
CA THR A 310 -14.15 14.09 -1.53
C THR A 310 -13.76 12.67 -1.14
N LYS A 311 -12.47 12.43 -0.97
CA LYS A 311 -11.90 11.12 -0.68
C LYS A 311 -10.86 11.23 0.43
N MET A 312 -10.76 10.19 1.25
CA MET A 312 -9.64 10.01 2.15
C MET A 312 -9.23 8.54 2.23
N ILE A 313 -7.96 8.29 2.50
CA ILE A 313 -7.45 6.96 2.81
C ILE A 313 -6.86 6.99 4.20
N VAL A 314 -7.18 5.95 4.96
CA VAL A 314 -6.64 5.73 6.30
C VAL A 314 -5.88 4.43 6.30
N VAL A 315 -4.65 4.45 6.74
CA VAL A 315 -3.82 3.27 7.02
C VAL A 315 -3.51 3.26 8.50
N SER A 316 -3.78 2.17 9.15
CA SER A 316 -3.58 2.00 10.59
C SER A 316 -2.16 1.55 10.95
N ASP A 317 -1.19 2.12 10.26
CA ASP A 317 0.25 1.94 10.48
C ASP A 317 0.97 3.18 9.94
N GLY A 318 1.61 3.91 10.84
CA GLY A 318 2.39 5.10 10.47
C GLY A 318 3.76 4.75 9.89
N ASP A 319 4.28 3.56 10.16
CA ASP A 319 5.58 3.10 9.66
C ASP A 319 5.54 2.63 8.21
N ILE A 320 4.36 2.44 7.61
CA ILE A 320 4.20 2.02 6.20
C ILE A 320 4.99 2.89 5.22
N ILE A 321 5.16 4.19 5.52
CA ILE A 321 5.87 5.17 4.68
C ILE A 321 7.35 5.35 5.07
N LYS A 322 7.77 4.77 6.19
CA LYS A 322 9.11 4.93 6.74
C LYS A 322 10.12 4.11 5.95
N ASN A 323 11.07 4.76 5.29
CA ASN A 323 12.20 4.05 4.70
C ASN A 323 13.27 3.73 5.74
N ASP A 324 13.94 2.59 5.57
CA ASP A 324 15.11 2.22 6.34
C ASP A 324 16.30 3.14 6.02
N PHE A 325 17.31 3.12 6.89
CA PHE A 325 18.49 3.96 6.77
C PHE A 325 19.77 3.13 6.82
N ASP A 326 20.62 3.30 5.82
CA ASP A 326 21.97 2.73 5.85
C ASP A 326 22.87 3.58 6.75
N SER A 327 23.15 3.07 7.94
CA SER A 327 23.99 3.75 8.93
C SER A 327 25.45 3.89 8.50
N GLN A 328 25.97 3.02 7.62
CA GLN A 328 27.37 3.04 7.15
C GLN A 328 27.56 4.18 6.14
N HIS A 329 26.66 4.29 5.16
CA HIS A 329 26.72 5.32 4.12
C HIS A 329 25.89 6.57 4.45
N LYS A 330 25.19 6.59 5.58
CA LYS A 330 24.27 7.67 6.00
C LYS A 330 23.27 8.06 4.92
N MET A 331 22.73 7.06 4.21
CA MET A 331 21.76 7.25 3.12
C MET A 331 20.44 6.54 3.42
N PRO A 332 19.30 7.19 3.09
CA PRO A 332 18.01 6.52 3.12
C PRO A 332 17.97 5.40 2.07
N LEU A 333 17.43 4.26 2.46
CA LEU A 333 17.20 3.12 1.57
C LEU A 333 15.86 3.27 0.83
N GLU A 334 15.66 2.46 -0.19
CA GLU A 334 14.40 2.44 -0.94
C GLU A 334 13.25 2.00 -0.01
N LEU A 335 12.12 2.69 -0.08
CA LEU A 335 10.94 2.36 0.71
C LEU A 335 10.42 0.96 0.36
N GLY A 336 10.22 0.14 1.39
CA GLY A 336 9.84 -1.27 1.25
C GLY A 336 11.03 -2.23 1.15
N PHE A 337 12.27 -1.75 1.05
CA PHE A 337 13.44 -2.60 1.10
C PHE A 337 13.80 -2.94 2.55
N ASP A 338 13.84 -4.23 2.86
CA ASP A 338 14.33 -4.75 4.14
C ASP A 338 15.81 -5.13 3.98
N ARG A 339 16.70 -4.33 4.57
CA ARG A 339 18.16 -4.51 4.48
C ARG A 339 18.66 -5.80 5.10
N TRP A 340 17.94 -6.36 6.05
CA TRP A 340 18.38 -7.54 6.78
C TRP A 340 18.07 -8.84 6.04
N THR A 341 16.90 -8.90 5.41
CA THR A 341 16.47 -10.07 4.64
C THR A 341 16.70 -9.92 3.15
N SER A 342 17.14 -8.72 2.70
CA SER A 342 17.29 -8.33 1.28
C SER A 342 16.01 -8.51 0.47
N LYS A 343 14.84 -8.43 1.12
CA LYS A 343 13.53 -8.55 0.50
C LYS A 343 12.93 -7.18 0.19
N TYR A 344 12.14 -7.12 -0.89
CA TYR A 344 11.38 -5.93 -1.26
C TYR A 344 9.89 -6.16 -1.01
N TYR A 345 9.25 -5.17 -0.41
CA TYR A 345 7.80 -5.09 -0.20
C TYR A 345 7.21 -3.94 -1.01
N ASP A 346 5.96 -4.07 -1.44
CA ASP A 346 5.31 -3.09 -2.32
C ASP A 346 4.71 -1.88 -1.55
N ASN A 347 5.25 -1.52 -0.37
CA ASN A 347 4.84 -0.34 0.42
C ASN A 347 4.86 0.94 -0.42
N LYS A 348 5.97 1.18 -1.13
CA LYS A 348 6.14 2.34 -2.02
C LYS A 348 5.08 2.37 -3.12
N ALA A 349 4.85 1.24 -3.76
CA ALA A 349 3.88 1.12 -4.84
C ALA A 349 2.44 1.31 -4.35
N PHE A 350 2.08 0.76 -3.18
CA PHE A 350 0.78 0.97 -2.56
C PHE A 350 0.52 2.45 -2.25
N LEU A 351 1.48 3.13 -1.60
CA LEU A 351 1.34 4.53 -1.24
C LEU A 351 1.28 5.46 -2.46
N GLN A 352 2.06 5.17 -3.51
CA GLN A 352 1.98 5.91 -4.77
C GLN A 352 0.62 5.73 -5.44
N ASN A 353 0.09 4.50 -5.49
CA ASN A 353 -1.23 4.24 -6.04
C ASN A 353 -2.33 4.94 -5.23
N ALA A 354 -2.22 4.91 -3.89
CA ALA A 354 -3.16 5.59 -2.99
C ALA A 354 -3.16 7.10 -3.23
N MET A 355 -1.98 7.70 -3.36
CA MET A 355 -1.82 9.13 -3.65
C MET A 355 -2.37 9.50 -5.03
N ASN A 356 -2.02 8.74 -6.08
CA ASN A 356 -2.51 8.97 -7.44
C ASN A 356 -4.05 8.86 -7.49
N TYR A 357 -4.62 7.87 -6.80
CA TYR A 357 -6.07 7.71 -6.72
C TYR A 357 -6.75 8.88 -6.00
N LEU A 358 -6.17 9.35 -4.89
CA LEU A 358 -6.67 10.52 -4.18
C LEU A 358 -6.59 11.79 -5.03
N LEU A 359 -5.59 11.93 -5.89
CA LEU A 359 -5.40 13.10 -6.75
C LEU A 359 -6.10 13.01 -8.11
N ASP A 360 -6.93 11.96 -8.33
CA ASP A 360 -7.62 11.64 -9.59
C ASP A 360 -6.68 11.40 -10.78
N ASP A 361 -5.43 11.07 -10.51
CA ASP A 361 -4.44 10.67 -11.52
C ASP A 361 -4.53 9.14 -11.75
N THR A 362 -5.66 8.70 -12.30
CA THR A 362 -6.00 7.29 -12.43
C THR A 362 -5.60 6.66 -13.77
N GLU A 363 -5.18 7.46 -14.75
CA GLU A 363 -4.80 6.94 -16.08
C GLU A 363 -3.66 5.92 -15.99
N PHE A 364 -2.63 6.22 -15.18
CA PHE A 364 -1.53 5.30 -14.94
C PHE A 364 -1.91 4.07 -14.14
N LEU A 365 -2.86 4.20 -13.22
CA LEU A 365 -3.39 3.06 -12.47
C LEU A 365 -4.09 2.06 -13.40
N THR A 366 -4.79 2.53 -14.42
CA THR A 366 -5.45 1.65 -15.40
C THR A 366 -4.45 0.90 -16.27
N LEU A 367 -3.37 1.54 -16.72
CA LEU A 367 -2.28 0.89 -17.45
C LEU A 367 -1.58 -0.19 -16.60
N ARG A 368 -1.35 0.10 -15.32
CA ARG A 368 -0.76 -0.86 -14.38
C ARG A 368 -1.62 -2.10 -14.18
N ASN A 369 -2.94 -1.98 -14.34
CA ASN A 369 -3.92 -3.05 -14.14
C ASN A 369 -4.17 -3.90 -15.39
N LYS A 370 -3.55 -3.57 -16.51
CA LYS A 370 -3.68 -4.34 -17.75
C LYS A 370 -3.13 -5.75 -17.53
N LYS A 371 -3.99 -6.75 -17.70
CA LYS A 371 -3.60 -8.16 -17.58
C LYS A 371 -3.11 -8.68 -18.92
N VAL A 372 -1.84 -9.00 -19.01
CA VAL A 372 -1.24 -9.70 -20.16
C VAL A 372 -0.96 -11.13 -19.72
N GLN A 373 -1.60 -12.11 -20.37
CA GLN A 373 -1.32 -13.53 -20.09
C GLN A 373 -0.41 -14.09 -21.17
N LEU A 374 0.75 -14.56 -20.77
CA LEU A 374 1.64 -15.31 -21.64
C LEU A 374 1.24 -16.78 -21.59
N ALA A 375 1.14 -17.41 -22.75
CA ALA A 375 0.91 -18.84 -22.83
C ALA A 375 2.22 -19.60 -22.51
N PHE A 376 2.35 -20.11 -21.33
CA PHE A 376 3.45 -21.00 -20.96
C PHE A 376 3.04 -22.46 -21.09
N LEU A 377 4.02 -23.29 -21.43
CA LEU A 377 3.84 -24.73 -21.42
C LEU A 377 3.71 -25.22 -19.96
N ASP A 378 2.60 -25.88 -19.67
CA ASP A 378 2.38 -26.54 -18.38
C ASP A 378 3.31 -27.77 -18.27
N LYS A 379 4.47 -27.58 -17.64
CA LYS A 379 5.49 -28.61 -17.53
C LYS A 379 5.03 -29.83 -16.75
N GLU A 380 4.15 -29.66 -15.75
CA GLU A 380 3.61 -30.76 -14.94
C GLU A 380 2.69 -31.63 -15.80
N LYS A 381 1.72 -31.04 -16.49
CA LYS A 381 0.83 -31.78 -17.41
C LYS A 381 1.59 -32.46 -18.55
N VAL A 382 2.64 -31.82 -19.04
CA VAL A 382 3.49 -32.46 -20.07
C VAL A 382 4.26 -33.61 -19.48
N ALA A 383 4.84 -33.48 -18.28
CA ALA A 383 5.61 -34.55 -17.63
C ALA A 383 4.75 -35.77 -17.28
N GLU A 384 3.51 -35.57 -16.85
CA GLU A 384 2.58 -36.65 -16.52
C GLU A 384 2.17 -37.47 -17.74
N SER A 385 2.15 -36.90 -18.93
CA SER A 385 1.62 -37.57 -20.12
C SER A 385 2.38 -37.22 -21.43
N VAL A 386 3.72 -37.19 -21.38
CA VAL A 386 4.59 -36.83 -22.50
C VAL A 386 4.21 -37.56 -23.80
N ARG A 387 4.04 -38.89 -23.74
CA ARG A 387 3.69 -39.70 -24.93
C ARG A 387 2.32 -39.31 -25.51
N ALA A 388 1.34 -39.05 -24.67
CA ALA A 388 0.01 -38.64 -25.13
C ALA A 388 0.03 -37.30 -25.82
N TRP A 389 0.80 -36.35 -25.31
CA TRP A 389 0.99 -35.02 -25.94
C TRP A 389 1.76 -35.10 -27.24
N GLN A 390 2.81 -35.93 -27.30
CA GLN A 390 3.55 -36.17 -28.54
C GLN A 390 2.67 -36.74 -29.63
N ILE A 391 1.85 -37.77 -29.29
CA ILE A 391 0.91 -38.38 -30.24
C ILE A 391 -0.11 -37.32 -30.73
N LYS A 392 -0.67 -36.51 -29.87
CA LYS A 392 -1.65 -35.46 -30.26
C LYS A 392 -1.03 -34.44 -31.21
N VAL A 393 0.17 -33.94 -30.91
CA VAL A 393 0.84 -32.92 -31.69
C VAL A 393 1.23 -33.43 -33.10
N PHE A 394 1.60 -34.71 -33.23
CA PHE A 394 1.95 -35.27 -34.54
C PHE A 394 0.75 -35.85 -35.29
N LEU A 395 -0.16 -36.56 -34.59
CA LEU A 395 -1.26 -37.26 -35.20
C LEU A 395 -2.34 -36.32 -35.75
N TYR A 396 -2.70 -35.28 -34.99
CA TYR A 396 -3.80 -34.39 -35.41
C TYR A 396 -3.47 -33.59 -36.69
N PRO A 397 -2.29 -32.96 -36.87
CA PRO A 397 -1.94 -32.33 -38.11
C PRO A 397 -1.88 -33.29 -39.29
N LEU A 398 -1.42 -34.53 -39.03
CA LEU A 398 -1.33 -35.56 -40.07
C LEU A 398 -2.72 -36.02 -40.54
N LEU A 399 -3.64 -36.24 -39.58
CA LEU A 399 -5.06 -36.52 -39.89
C LEU A 399 -5.72 -35.36 -40.64
N ALA A 400 -5.48 -34.14 -40.24
CA ALA A 400 -6.00 -32.97 -40.95
C ALA A 400 -5.52 -32.92 -42.41
N LEU A 401 -4.23 -33.18 -42.66
CA LEU A 401 -3.69 -33.28 -44.04
C LEU A 401 -4.33 -34.40 -44.85
N VAL A 402 -4.51 -35.59 -44.27
CA VAL A 402 -5.20 -36.72 -44.94
C VAL A 402 -6.62 -36.33 -45.29
N ILE A 403 -7.37 -35.69 -44.40
CA ILE A 403 -8.74 -35.22 -44.64
C ILE A 403 -8.77 -34.22 -45.81
N VAL A 404 -7.86 -33.24 -45.83
CA VAL A 404 -7.75 -32.25 -46.93
C VAL A 404 -7.42 -32.94 -48.26
N MET A 405 -6.53 -33.95 -48.26
CA MET A 405 -6.21 -34.72 -49.49
C MET A 405 -7.42 -35.52 -49.97
N LEU A 406 -8.15 -36.18 -49.09
CA LEU A 406 -9.35 -36.90 -49.45
C LEU A 406 -10.45 -35.98 -50.02
N LEU A 407 -10.68 -34.87 -49.36
CA LEU A 407 -11.66 -33.86 -49.84
C LEU A 407 -11.25 -33.28 -51.19
N SER A 408 -9.99 -32.90 -51.35
CA SER A 408 -9.48 -32.39 -52.62
C SER A 408 -9.59 -33.44 -53.75
N GLY A 409 -9.25 -34.70 -53.49
CA GLY A 409 -9.43 -35.82 -54.42
C GLY A 409 -10.88 -36.09 -54.77
N TYR A 410 -11.79 -36.02 -53.80
CA TYR A 410 -13.21 -36.12 -54.03
C TYR A 410 -13.77 -34.99 -54.92
N PHE A 411 -13.43 -33.74 -54.65
CA PHE A 411 -13.84 -32.61 -55.47
C PHE A 411 -13.24 -32.63 -56.90
N TYR A 412 -11.99 -33.08 -57.02
CA TYR A 412 -11.33 -33.24 -58.30
C TYR A 412 -12.01 -34.31 -59.17
N ARG A 413 -12.33 -35.47 -58.60
CA ARG A 413 -13.10 -36.53 -59.29
C ARG A 413 -14.48 -36.07 -59.69
N ARG A 414 -15.20 -35.39 -58.81
CA ARG A 414 -16.56 -34.87 -59.10
C ARG A 414 -16.58 -33.80 -60.23
N LYS A 415 -15.51 -33.01 -60.30
CA LYS A 415 -15.37 -32.00 -61.39
C LYS A 415 -15.07 -32.61 -62.74
N ASN A 416 -14.36 -33.75 -62.78
CA ASN A 416 -14.04 -34.43 -64.01
C ASN A 416 -15.18 -35.35 -64.51
N ILE A 417 -16.02 -35.90 -63.62
CA ILE A 417 -17.21 -36.67 -63.99
C ILE A 417 -18.30 -35.76 -64.63
N LYS A 418 -18.31 -34.48 -64.35
CA LYS A 418 -19.25 -33.51 -64.97
C LYS A 418 -18.78 -33.00 -66.33
N LYS A 419 -17.64 -33.43 -66.85
CA LYS A 419 -17.05 -33.01 -68.13
C LYS A 419 -17.11 -34.11 -69.21
N VAL A 420 -17.66 -35.28 -68.88
CA VAL A 420 -18.07 -36.35 -69.81
C VAL A 420 -19.59 -36.39 -69.83
#